data_19ab16bd45b1b7f48bc7897a69f83da6
#
_entry.id   19ab16bd45b1b7f48bc7897a69f83da6
#
_cell.length_a   1.000
_cell.length_b   1.000
_cell.length_c   1.000
_cell.angle_alpha   90.00
_cell.angle_beta   90.00
_cell.angle_gamma   90.00
#
_symmetry.space_group_name_H-M   'P 1'
#
loop_
_entity.id
_entity.type
_entity.pdbx_description
1 polymer ?
#
loop_
_entity_poly.entity_id
_entity_poly.type
_entity_poly.pdbx_seq_one_letter_code
_entity_poly.pdbx_strand_id
1 'polypeptide(L)'
;MQTDPRQFLKKALPTMYDLPSEDPEEPGLPDEFHDLQPELLRLTFRPENYSAQEIFVGSDLNLYYDSNQTRWYKRPDWFAVVGVSRLYKKEDLRLSYVVWDEGVSPLIVVELLSPGTENEDLGKTLITGNQGGQPPTKWTVYEQILQIPYYLTFDRYTSQVQAYQLTERGYQPWEAQNQGWWVEEVQMSLGLWEGQYDGIDRLWLRWRDRKQNWILTPEERAEKEKQRADRLAARMRELGIDPNGLDDSAMNDE
;
A
#
# COMPACT_ATOMS: atom_id res chain seq x y z
N MET A 1 45.71 -41.32 22.34
CA MET A 1 44.45 -40.72 21.88
C MET A 1 44.80 -39.43 21.18
N GLN A 2 44.84 -39.45 19.87
CA GLN A 2 45.05 -38.25 19.07
C GLN A 2 43.67 -37.59 18.87
N THR A 3 43.48 -36.42 19.45
CA THR A 3 42.33 -35.57 19.22
C THR A 3 42.47 -34.97 17.83
N ASP A 4 41.49 -35.21 16.94
CA ASP A 4 41.37 -34.65 15.62
C ASP A 4 41.29 -33.10 15.70
N PRO A 5 42.25 -32.36 15.09
CA PRO A 5 42.27 -30.89 15.16
C PRO A 5 41.17 -30.21 14.31
N ARG A 6 40.26 -30.95 13.70
CA ARG A 6 39.25 -30.44 12.77
C ARG A 6 37.86 -30.22 13.35
N GLN A 7 37.68 -30.19 14.64
CA GLN A 7 36.49 -29.59 15.25
C GLN A 7 36.61 -28.05 15.25
N PHE A 8 36.79 -27.46 14.07
CA PHE A 8 36.43 -26.07 13.91
C PHE A 8 34.93 -25.97 14.14
N LEU A 9 34.54 -25.38 15.27
CA LEU A 9 33.21 -24.84 15.45
C LEU A 9 32.83 -24.12 14.13
N LYS A 10 31.90 -24.68 13.38
CA LYS A 10 31.26 -23.95 12.25
C LYS A 10 30.65 -22.72 12.90
N LYS A 11 31.36 -21.60 12.82
CA LYS A 11 30.82 -20.30 13.17
C LYS A 11 29.56 -20.18 12.33
N ALA A 12 28.39 -20.11 12.97
CA ALA A 12 27.16 -19.90 12.23
C ALA A 12 27.35 -18.64 11.40
N LEU A 13 27.13 -18.75 10.09
CA LEU A 13 27.16 -17.58 9.23
C LEU A 13 25.99 -16.66 9.59
N PRO A 14 26.16 -15.34 9.47
CA PRO A 14 25.08 -14.41 9.74
C PRO A 14 23.91 -14.67 8.78
N THR A 15 22.71 -14.50 9.29
CA THR A 15 21.44 -14.64 8.58
C THR A 15 20.86 -13.26 8.28
N MET A 16 19.71 -13.18 7.62
CA MET A 16 19.01 -11.93 7.39
C MET A 16 18.64 -11.19 8.70
N TYR A 17 18.60 -11.88 9.84
CA TYR A 17 18.33 -11.27 11.16
C TYR A 17 19.58 -10.65 11.80
N ASP A 18 20.75 -10.99 11.29
CA ASP A 18 22.03 -10.53 11.80
C ASP A 18 22.67 -9.44 10.92
N LEU A 19 22.09 -9.22 9.74
CA LEU A 19 22.57 -8.25 8.75
C LEU A 19 21.64 -7.02 8.72
N PRO A 20 22.17 -5.81 8.54
CA PRO A 20 21.33 -4.61 8.42
C PRO A 20 20.46 -4.69 7.14
N SER A 21 19.18 -4.34 7.25
CA SER A 21 18.25 -4.22 6.13
C SER A 21 18.18 -2.79 5.57
N GLU A 22 18.67 -1.82 6.33
CA GLU A 22 18.69 -0.41 5.95
C GLU A 22 20.10 0.16 6.08
N ASP A 23 20.49 0.96 5.10
CA ASP A 23 21.67 1.81 5.17
C ASP A 23 21.22 3.28 5.10
N PRO A 24 21.50 4.11 6.13
CA PRO A 24 21.13 5.53 6.11
C PRO A 24 21.79 6.33 4.98
N GLU A 25 22.92 5.86 4.45
CA GLU A 25 23.63 6.50 3.34
C GLU A 25 23.13 6.03 1.96
N GLU A 26 22.52 4.84 1.91
CA GLU A 26 21.93 4.25 0.69
C GLU A 26 20.49 3.78 0.98
N PRO A 27 19.54 4.71 1.17
CA PRO A 27 18.18 4.34 1.53
C PRO A 27 17.50 3.55 0.41
N GLY A 28 16.97 2.38 0.76
CA GLY A 28 16.22 1.49 -0.09
C GLY A 28 14.96 0.99 0.60
N LEU A 29 14.33 -0.05 0.04
CA LEU A 29 13.24 -0.74 0.73
C LEU A 29 13.83 -1.52 1.92
N PRO A 30 13.25 -1.37 3.13
CA PRO A 30 13.76 -2.05 4.32
C PRO A 30 13.68 -3.57 4.23
N ASP A 31 12.67 -4.08 3.53
CA ASP A 31 12.43 -5.50 3.34
C ASP A 31 11.36 -5.76 2.25
N GLU A 32 11.16 -7.03 1.88
CA GLU A 32 10.19 -7.47 0.88
C GLU A 32 8.73 -7.10 1.21
N PHE A 33 8.39 -6.96 2.49
CA PHE A 33 7.05 -6.54 2.89
C PHE A 33 6.74 -5.10 2.46
N HIS A 34 7.75 -4.21 2.44
CA HIS A 34 7.62 -2.83 1.97
C HIS A 34 7.44 -2.73 0.45
N ASP A 35 7.62 -3.83 -0.30
CA ASP A 35 7.26 -3.92 -1.71
C ASP A 35 5.84 -4.50 -1.88
N LEU A 36 5.59 -5.67 -1.29
CA LEU A 36 4.35 -6.43 -1.49
C LEU A 36 3.11 -5.77 -0.87
N GLN A 37 3.22 -5.19 0.33
CA GLN A 37 2.08 -4.58 1.00
C GLN A 37 1.55 -3.33 0.27
N PRO A 38 2.40 -2.38 -0.18
CA PRO A 38 1.97 -1.26 -1.02
C PRO A 38 1.39 -1.72 -2.37
N GLU A 39 1.94 -2.77 -2.96
CA GLU A 39 1.40 -3.32 -4.19
C GLU A 39 -0.02 -3.86 -3.99
N LEU A 40 -0.26 -4.66 -2.96
CA LEU A 40 -1.60 -5.17 -2.63
C LEU A 40 -2.59 -4.03 -2.39
N LEU A 41 -2.18 -2.99 -1.66
CA LEU A 41 -2.99 -1.78 -1.47
C LEU A 41 -3.32 -1.11 -2.81
N ARG A 42 -2.34 -0.96 -3.70
CA ARG A 42 -2.51 -0.38 -5.04
C ARG A 42 -3.43 -1.22 -5.93
N LEU A 43 -3.30 -2.54 -5.89
CA LEU A 43 -4.12 -3.47 -6.70
C LEU A 43 -5.58 -3.50 -6.24
N THR A 44 -5.83 -3.26 -4.96
CA THR A 44 -7.16 -3.35 -4.36
C THR A 44 -7.82 -1.98 -4.10
N PHE A 45 -7.12 -0.86 -4.24
CA PHE A 45 -7.71 0.48 -4.18
C PHE A 45 -8.50 0.78 -5.46
N ARG A 46 -9.81 0.52 -5.43
CA ARG A 46 -10.72 0.62 -6.58
C ARG A 46 -12.04 1.30 -6.18
N PRO A 47 -12.01 2.59 -5.85
CA PRO A 47 -13.23 3.32 -5.51
C PRO A 47 -14.19 3.39 -6.72
N GLU A 48 -15.46 3.04 -6.50
CA GLU A 48 -16.46 3.01 -7.57
C GLU A 48 -16.94 4.41 -7.97
N ASN A 49 -16.77 5.39 -7.09
CA ASN A 49 -17.21 6.78 -7.28
C ASN A 49 -16.16 7.68 -7.96
N TYR A 50 -15.01 7.13 -8.34
CA TYR A 50 -13.98 7.81 -9.12
C TYR A 50 -13.62 7.00 -10.36
N SER A 51 -13.40 7.68 -11.48
CA SER A 51 -12.79 7.05 -12.65
C SER A 51 -11.35 6.65 -12.34
N ALA A 52 -10.88 5.51 -12.88
CA ALA A 52 -9.48 5.10 -12.75
C ALA A 52 -8.49 6.16 -13.29
N GLN A 53 -8.95 7.06 -14.17
CA GLN A 53 -8.16 8.17 -14.69
C GLN A 53 -8.09 9.37 -13.73
N GLU A 54 -8.85 9.36 -12.64
CA GLU A 54 -8.90 10.42 -11.63
C GLU A 54 -8.30 9.96 -10.29
N ILE A 55 -7.55 8.88 -10.30
CA ILE A 55 -6.90 8.31 -9.13
C ILE A 55 -5.40 8.21 -9.37
N PHE A 56 -4.64 8.71 -8.43
CA PHE A 56 -3.20 8.47 -8.35
C PHE A 56 -2.86 7.72 -7.06
N VAL A 57 -2.03 6.69 -7.18
CA VAL A 57 -1.46 5.94 -6.05
C VAL A 57 0.05 5.98 -6.18
N GLY A 58 0.72 6.47 -5.16
CA GLY A 58 2.17 6.47 -5.02
C GLY A 58 2.62 5.47 -3.95
N SER A 59 3.76 4.84 -4.20
CA SER A 59 4.47 3.99 -3.22
C SER A 59 5.93 4.34 -3.29
N ASP A 60 6.57 4.58 -2.14
CA ASP A 60 7.97 4.97 -2.03
C ASP A 60 8.37 6.12 -2.99
N LEU A 61 7.44 7.05 -3.20
CA LEU A 61 7.60 8.18 -4.10
C LEU A 61 7.74 9.47 -3.30
N ASN A 62 8.68 10.33 -3.71
CA ASN A 62 8.90 11.62 -3.04
C ASN A 62 7.63 12.48 -3.10
N LEU A 63 7.13 12.86 -1.94
CA LEU A 63 6.01 13.77 -1.71
C LEU A 63 6.57 15.13 -1.26
N TYR A 64 6.59 16.10 -2.17
CA TYR A 64 7.05 17.47 -1.91
C TYR A 64 5.91 18.33 -1.39
N TYR A 65 6.11 18.99 -0.25
CA TYR A 65 5.06 19.67 0.51
C TYR A 65 5.29 21.17 0.75
N ASP A 66 6.51 21.70 0.52
CA ASP A 66 6.84 23.11 0.73
C ASP A 66 7.65 23.68 -0.44
N SER A 67 7.03 24.59 -1.20
CA SER A 67 7.65 25.23 -2.36
C SER A 67 8.82 26.16 -2.01
N ASN A 68 8.94 26.59 -0.76
CA ASN A 68 10.06 27.40 -0.26
C ASN A 68 11.26 26.54 0.17
N GLN A 69 11.03 25.23 0.35
CA GLN A 69 12.03 24.27 0.80
C GLN A 69 12.05 23.06 -0.14
N THR A 70 12.43 23.28 -1.40
CA THR A 70 12.39 22.28 -2.47
C THR A 70 13.31 21.06 -2.28
N ARG A 71 14.09 21.03 -1.21
CA ARG A 71 14.86 19.87 -0.78
C ARG A 71 14.14 19.02 0.27
N TRP A 72 13.01 19.48 0.78
CA TRP A 72 12.23 18.78 1.80
C TRP A 72 11.11 17.97 1.16
N TYR A 73 11.10 16.70 1.41
CA TYR A 73 10.08 15.78 0.98
C TYR A 73 9.87 14.70 2.05
N LYS A 74 8.76 13.98 1.95
CA LYS A 74 8.52 12.71 2.62
C LYS A 74 8.38 11.62 1.57
N ARG A 75 8.67 10.38 1.96
CA ARG A 75 8.48 9.20 1.10
C ARG A 75 7.56 8.25 1.84
N PRO A 76 6.24 8.39 1.67
CA PRO A 76 5.30 7.45 2.25
C PRO A 76 5.45 6.07 1.60
N ASP A 77 5.34 5.00 2.39
CA ASP A 77 5.34 3.65 1.85
C ASP A 77 4.18 3.46 0.87
N TRP A 78 3.02 4.06 1.18
CA TRP A 78 1.87 4.10 0.28
C TRP A 78 0.99 5.33 0.53
N PHE A 79 0.49 5.93 -0.54
CA PHE A 79 -0.51 6.99 -0.44
C PHE A 79 -1.43 7.03 -1.65
N ALA A 80 -2.65 7.56 -1.47
CA ALA A 80 -3.61 7.74 -2.55
C ALA A 80 -4.12 9.17 -2.63
N VAL A 81 -4.30 9.63 -3.86
CA VAL A 81 -4.89 10.92 -4.21
C VAL A 81 -6.06 10.66 -5.16
N VAL A 82 -7.19 11.27 -4.89
CA VAL A 82 -8.38 11.20 -5.74
C VAL A 82 -8.73 12.57 -6.29
N GLY A 83 -9.39 12.61 -7.46
CA GLY A 83 -9.72 13.86 -8.13
C GLY A 83 -8.55 14.50 -8.89
N VAL A 84 -7.45 13.75 -9.10
CA VAL A 84 -6.30 14.16 -9.91
C VAL A 84 -6.14 13.23 -11.10
N SER A 85 -5.60 13.77 -12.20
CA SER A 85 -5.30 12.91 -13.36
C SER A 85 -4.34 11.78 -12.98
N ARG A 86 -4.58 10.56 -13.48
CA ARG A 86 -3.68 9.41 -13.32
C ARG A 86 -2.26 9.71 -13.80
N LEU A 87 -2.14 10.46 -14.87
CA LEU A 87 -0.87 10.94 -15.41
C LEU A 87 -0.61 12.39 -15.03
N TYR A 88 0.63 12.74 -14.77
CA TYR A 88 1.06 14.12 -14.60
C TYR A 88 0.72 14.92 -15.86
N LYS A 89 -0.02 16.01 -15.69
CA LYS A 89 -0.54 16.86 -16.79
C LYS A 89 -1.25 16.08 -17.91
N LYS A 90 -1.76 14.87 -17.61
CA LYS A 90 -2.42 13.94 -18.56
C LYS A 90 -1.47 13.33 -19.61
N GLU A 91 -0.19 13.45 -19.46
CA GLU A 91 0.79 13.07 -20.47
C GLU A 91 1.82 12.06 -19.98
N ASP A 92 2.40 12.24 -18.78
CA ASP A 92 3.57 11.48 -18.35
C ASP A 92 3.40 10.83 -16.97
N LEU A 93 4.30 9.92 -16.64
CA LEU A 93 4.43 9.34 -15.30
C LEU A 93 5.04 10.37 -14.34
N ARG A 94 4.62 10.33 -13.07
CA ARG A 94 5.21 11.19 -12.05
C ARG A 94 6.56 10.66 -11.60
N LEU A 95 7.56 11.53 -11.59
CA LEU A 95 8.87 11.28 -10.95
C LEU A 95 8.79 11.52 -9.43
N SER A 96 7.83 12.35 -9.01
CA SER A 96 7.51 12.69 -7.62
C SER A 96 6.11 13.26 -7.58
N TYR A 97 5.49 13.36 -6.40
CA TYR A 97 4.24 14.05 -6.21
C TYR A 97 4.51 15.43 -5.59
N VAL A 98 4.22 16.49 -6.33
CA VAL A 98 4.50 17.88 -5.94
C VAL A 98 3.19 18.57 -5.60
N VAL A 99 2.86 18.67 -4.30
CA VAL A 99 1.54 19.10 -3.84
C VAL A 99 1.15 20.50 -4.33
N TRP A 100 2.08 21.46 -4.35
CA TRP A 100 1.78 22.81 -4.82
C TRP A 100 1.57 22.93 -6.34
N ASP A 101 2.07 21.96 -7.14
CA ASP A 101 1.84 21.93 -8.61
C ASP A 101 0.56 21.13 -8.94
N GLU A 102 0.29 20.06 -8.20
CA GLU A 102 -0.92 19.24 -8.38
C GLU A 102 -2.17 19.91 -7.77
N GLY A 103 -2.00 20.75 -6.74
CA GLY A 103 -3.09 21.46 -6.06
C GLY A 103 -3.94 20.62 -5.13
N VAL A 104 -3.63 19.34 -4.95
CA VAL A 104 -4.39 18.38 -4.13
C VAL A 104 -3.44 17.60 -3.24
N SER A 105 -3.74 17.55 -1.93
CA SER A 105 -3.03 16.69 -0.98
C SER A 105 -3.50 15.25 -1.08
N PRO A 106 -2.70 14.25 -0.63
CA PRO A 106 -3.16 12.89 -0.47
C PRO A 106 -4.42 12.81 0.40
N LEU A 107 -5.33 11.92 0.05
CA LEU A 107 -6.50 11.58 0.87
C LEU A 107 -6.09 10.73 2.08
N ILE A 108 -5.20 9.79 1.84
CA ILE A 108 -4.77 8.79 2.83
C ILE A 108 -3.30 8.45 2.63
N VAL A 109 -2.61 8.24 3.74
CA VAL A 109 -1.24 7.74 3.79
C VAL A 109 -1.20 6.49 4.67
N VAL A 110 -0.43 5.51 4.26
CA VAL A 110 -0.11 4.30 5.04
C VAL A 110 1.40 4.19 5.14
N GLU A 111 1.91 4.09 6.37
CA GLU A 111 3.31 3.82 6.67
C GLU A 111 3.46 2.41 7.24
N LEU A 112 4.48 1.70 6.81
CA LEU A 112 4.83 0.38 7.28
C LEU A 112 5.96 0.52 8.28
N LEU A 113 5.69 0.19 9.54
CA LEU A 113 6.67 0.44 10.60
C LEU A 113 7.89 -0.48 10.43
N SER A 114 9.06 0.14 10.42
CA SER A 114 10.35 -0.52 10.58
C SER A 114 11.04 -0.07 11.86
N PRO A 115 11.96 -0.87 12.43
CA PRO A 115 12.65 -0.51 13.67
C PRO A 115 13.39 0.84 13.62
N GLY A 116 13.76 1.32 12.43
CA GLY A 116 14.47 2.58 12.24
C GLY A 116 13.56 3.82 12.17
N THR A 117 12.32 3.69 11.70
CA THR A 117 11.42 4.83 11.40
C THR A 117 10.26 4.98 12.37
N GLU A 118 9.97 3.96 13.19
CA GLU A 118 8.80 3.87 14.07
C GLU A 118 8.50 5.16 14.87
N ASN A 119 9.53 5.79 15.44
CA ASN A 119 9.34 6.98 16.27
C ASN A 119 8.90 8.21 15.46
N GLU A 120 9.38 8.36 14.22
CA GLU A 120 8.97 9.44 13.32
C GLU A 120 7.53 9.20 12.86
N ASP A 121 7.21 7.98 12.46
CA ASP A 121 5.90 7.60 11.94
C ASP A 121 4.80 7.69 13.01
N LEU A 122 5.13 7.38 14.26
CA LEU A 122 4.19 7.48 15.38
C LEU A 122 4.14 8.87 16.06
N GLY A 123 4.84 9.87 15.50
CA GLY A 123 4.88 11.21 16.09
C GLY A 123 5.57 11.30 17.46
N LYS A 124 6.34 10.27 17.82
CA LYS A 124 7.06 10.20 19.11
C LYS A 124 8.41 10.90 19.08
N THR A 125 8.88 11.32 17.92
CA THR A 125 10.14 12.08 17.78
C THR A 125 9.95 13.45 18.39
N LEU A 126 10.59 13.68 19.54
CA LEU A 126 10.63 14.98 20.18
C LEU A 126 11.50 15.92 19.33
N ILE A 127 10.88 16.91 18.72
CA ILE A 127 11.63 18.06 18.16
C ILE A 127 12.15 18.87 19.35
N THR A 128 13.35 18.56 19.82
CA THR A 128 14.03 19.35 20.84
C THR A 128 14.57 20.63 20.20
N GLY A 129 13.74 21.67 20.22
CA GLY A 129 14.12 23.02 19.83
C GLY A 129 13.88 23.35 18.37
N ASN A 130 13.52 24.61 18.16
CA ASN A 130 13.36 25.27 16.88
C ASN A 130 14.75 25.44 16.21
N GLN A 131 15.37 24.34 15.76
CA GLN A 131 16.58 24.37 14.95
C GLN A 131 16.16 24.73 13.52
N GLY A 132 16.11 26.01 13.24
CA GLY A 132 15.86 26.51 11.88
C GLY A 132 16.77 25.79 10.87
N GLY A 133 16.16 25.03 9.95
CA GLY A 133 16.87 24.35 8.87
C GLY A 133 16.72 22.84 8.80
N GLN A 134 16.02 22.19 9.72
CA GLN A 134 15.68 20.77 9.62
C GLN A 134 14.25 20.55 9.10
N PRO A 135 14.03 19.52 8.25
CA PRO A 135 12.68 19.19 7.77
C PRO A 135 11.79 18.75 8.94
N PRO A 136 10.49 19.13 8.94
CA PRO A 136 9.52 18.65 9.92
C PRO A 136 9.38 17.11 9.88
N THR A 137 8.89 16.52 10.98
CA THR A 137 8.60 15.09 11.04
C THR A 137 7.49 14.70 10.05
N LYS A 138 7.35 13.40 9.71
CA LYS A 138 6.24 12.88 8.90
C LYS A 138 4.89 13.28 9.52
N TRP A 139 4.73 13.10 10.84
CA TRP A 139 3.52 13.50 11.57
C TRP A 139 3.15 14.97 11.35
N THR A 140 4.10 15.90 11.58
CA THR A 140 3.86 17.33 11.38
C THR A 140 3.50 17.66 9.94
N VAL A 141 4.17 17.01 8.97
CA VAL A 141 3.89 17.24 7.55
C VAL A 141 2.49 16.77 7.19
N TYR A 142 2.10 15.58 7.63
CA TYR A 142 0.79 15.00 7.28
C TYR A 142 -0.36 15.69 7.99
N GLU A 143 -0.21 15.97 9.29
CA GLU A 143 -1.26 16.61 10.10
C GLU A 143 -1.42 18.10 9.81
N GLN A 144 -0.31 18.85 9.88
CA GLN A 144 -0.39 20.32 9.95
C GLN A 144 -0.18 21.00 8.60
N ILE A 145 0.72 20.47 7.75
CA ILE A 145 1.08 21.11 6.49
C ILE A 145 0.16 20.64 5.37
N LEU A 146 0.06 19.34 5.17
CA LEU A 146 -0.74 18.74 4.10
C LEU A 146 -2.18 18.49 4.49
N GLN A 147 -2.48 18.43 5.79
CA GLN A 147 -3.80 18.17 6.33
C GLN A 147 -4.44 16.91 5.74
N ILE A 148 -3.68 15.82 5.73
CA ILE A 148 -4.10 14.54 5.16
C ILE A 148 -5.22 13.96 6.04
N PRO A 149 -6.42 13.69 5.49
CA PRO A 149 -7.57 13.24 6.28
C PRO A 149 -7.34 11.95 7.05
N TYR A 150 -6.64 10.99 6.44
CA TYR A 150 -6.48 9.65 7.00
C TYR A 150 -5.02 9.24 7.01
N TYR A 151 -4.54 8.84 8.19
CA TYR A 151 -3.19 8.37 8.39
C TYR A 151 -3.18 7.04 9.13
N LEU A 152 -2.49 6.03 8.60
CA LEU A 152 -2.38 4.71 9.22
C LEU A 152 -0.91 4.29 9.29
N THR A 153 -0.58 3.58 10.35
CA THR A 153 0.68 2.84 10.47
C THR A 153 0.39 1.36 10.64
N PHE A 154 1.20 0.50 10.04
CA PHE A 154 1.05 -0.95 10.15
C PHE A 154 2.39 -1.61 10.52
N ASP A 155 2.40 -2.31 11.63
CA ASP A 155 3.53 -3.10 12.10
C ASP A 155 3.36 -4.56 11.67
N ARG A 156 4.23 -5.01 10.78
CA ARG A 156 4.20 -6.38 10.23
C ARG A 156 4.56 -7.47 11.24
N TYR A 157 5.28 -7.12 12.32
CA TYR A 157 5.74 -8.09 13.34
C TYR A 157 4.67 -8.36 14.39
N THR A 158 3.94 -7.33 14.77
CA THR A 158 2.84 -7.42 15.75
C THR A 158 1.47 -7.51 15.09
N SER A 159 1.39 -7.25 13.78
CA SER A 159 0.13 -7.11 13.02
C SER A 159 -0.78 -6.01 13.57
N GLN A 160 -0.22 -5.02 14.26
CA GLN A 160 -0.97 -3.90 14.80
C GLN A 160 -1.08 -2.78 13.79
N VAL A 161 -2.29 -2.22 13.70
CA VAL A 161 -2.58 -1.01 12.95
C VAL A 161 -2.91 0.10 13.93
N GLN A 162 -2.26 1.25 13.78
CA GLN A 162 -2.69 2.48 14.42
C GLN A 162 -3.24 3.40 13.33
N ALA A 163 -4.47 3.83 13.49
CA ALA A 163 -5.15 4.66 12.51
C ALA A 163 -5.57 5.99 13.14
N TYR A 164 -5.47 7.05 12.35
CA TYR A 164 -5.77 8.40 12.77
C TYR A 164 -6.62 9.10 11.71
N GLN A 165 -7.58 9.87 12.17
CA GLN A 165 -8.40 10.74 11.34
C GLN A 165 -8.17 12.19 11.73
N LEU A 166 -8.00 13.05 10.74
CA LEU A 166 -7.80 14.47 10.95
C LEU A 166 -9.12 15.13 11.37
N THR A 167 -9.05 15.87 12.47
CA THR A 167 -10.16 16.67 13.01
C THR A 167 -9.70 18.10 13.23
N GLU A 168 -10.59 18.99 13.67
CA GLU A 168 -10.24 20.35 14.09
C GLU A 168 -9.21 20.40 15.25
N ARG A 169 -9.03 19.28 15.97
CA ARG A 169 -8.07 19.13 17.07
C ARG A 169 -6.77 18.43 16.66
N GLY A 170 -6.52 18.25 15.37
CA GLY A 170 -5.46 17.43 14.82
C GLY A 170 -5.84 15.95 14.72
N TYR A 171 -4.85 15.09 14.51
CA TYR A 171 -5.08 13.65 14.41
C TYR A 171 -5.64 13.07 15.71
N GLN A 172 -6.78 12.40 15.59
CA GLN A 172 -7.40 11.64 16.67
C GLN A 172 -7.39 10.15 16.31
N PRO A 173 -7.25 9.25 17.32
CA PRO A 173 -7.38 7.82 17.07
C PRO A 173 -8.66 7.50 16.30
N TRP A 174 -8.54 6.72 15.25
CA TRP A 174 -9.64 6.31 14.38
C TRP A 174 -9.89 4.82 14.56
N GLU A 175 -10.95 4.52 15.29
CA GLU A 175 -11.29 3.15 15.65
C GLU A 175 -11.90 2.39 14.46
N ALA A 176 -11.47 1.14 14.29
CA ALA A 176 -12.03 0.26 13.28
C ALA A 176 -13.51 -0.05 13.55
N GLN A 177 -14.35 0.05 12.54
CA GLN A 177 -15.73 -0.37 12.57
C GLN A 177 -15.91 -1.61 11.67
N ASN A 178 -16.60 -2.64 12.19
CA ASN A 178 -16.80 -3.90 11.43
C ASN A 178 -15.49 -4.48 10.87
N GLN A 179 -14.41 -4.45 11.68
CA GLN A 179 -13.07 -4.93 11.31
C GLN A 179 -12.38 -4.12 10.19
N GLY A 180 -12.72 -2.85 10.00
CA GLY A 180 -12.07 -1.97 9.03
C GLY A 180 -12.28 -0.50 9.32
N TRP A 181 -11.50 0.33 8.66
CA TRP A 181 -11.52 1.79 8.72
C TRP A 181 -12.22 2.32 7.47
N TRP A 182 -13.41 2.90 7.67
CA TRP A 182 -14.23 3.40 6.57
C TRP A 182 -13.77 4.77 6.09
N VAL A 183 -13.40 4.88 4.81
CA VAL A 183 -13.00 6.13 4.14
C VAL A 183 -14.18 6.64 3.31
N GLU A 184 -14.85 7.68 3.80
CA GLU A 184 -16.12 8.17 3.24
C GLU A 184 -15.98 8.66 1.80
N GLU A 185 -14.91 9.39 1.49
CA GLU A 185 -14.68 10.01 0.18
C GLU A 185 -14.58 8.99 -0.95
N VAL A 186 -14.11 7.80 -0.65
CA VAL A 186 -13.95 6.71 -1.64
C VAL A 186 -14.96 5.58 -1.45
N GLN A 187 -15.80 5.65 -0.42
CA GLN A 187 -16.80 4.63 -0.07
C GLN A 187 -16.20 3.22 0.00
N MET A 188 -15.05 3.13 0.62
CA MET A 188 -14.30 1.89 0.82
C MET A 188 -13.85 1.78 2.27
N SER A 189 -13.55 0.57 2.72
CA SER A 189 -12.88 0.37 4.00
C SER A 189 -11.55 -0.34 3.83
N LEU A 190 -10.57 0.08 4.62
CA LEU A 190 -9.30 -0.60 4.77
C LEU A 190 -9.40 -1.57 5.96
N GLY A 191 -8.93 -2.79 5.82
CA GLY A 191 -9.02 -3.78 6.90
C GLY A 191 -7.87 -4.78 6.86
N LEU A 192 -7.71 -5.51 7.97
CA LEU A 192 -6.78 -6.64 8.04
C LEU A 192 -7.43 -7.87 7.41
N TRP A 193 -6.75 -8.43 6.43
CA TRP A 193 -7.15 -9.64 5.71
C TRP A 193 -6.15 -10.76 6.00
N GLU A 194 -6.63 -11.85 6.56
CA GLU A 194 -5.86 -13.08 6.69
C GLU A 194 -5.99 -13.89 5.41
N GLY A 195 -4.89 -14.05 4.70
CA GLY A 195 -4.89 -14.76 3.43
C GLY A 195 -3.51 -14.86 2.79
N GLN A 196 -3.48 -15.52 1.64
CA GLN A 196 -2.26 -15.72 0.87
C GLN A 196 -2.16 -14.67 -0.24
N TYR A 197 -1.08 -13.91 -0.23
CA TYR A 197 -0.70 -13.00 -1.30
C TYR A 197 0.76 -13.30 -1.69
N ASP A 198 1.02 -13.42 -2.99
CA ASP A 198 2.31 -13.82 -3.56
C ASP A 198 2.92 -15.09 -2.90
N GLY A 199 2.06 -16.09 -2.62
CA GLY A 199 2.47 -17.33 -1.96
C GLY A 199 2.73 -17.22 -0.45
N ILE A 200 2.53 -16.05 0.17
CA ILE A 200 2.83 -15.77 1.58
C ILE A 200 1.53 -15.66 2.38
N ASP A 201 1.35 -16.55 3.35
CA ASP A 201 0.22 -16.55 4.27
C ASP A 201 0.49 -15.64 5.47
N ARG A 202 -0.30 -14.56 5.61
CA ARG A 202 -0.20 -13.63 6.74
C ARG A 202 -1.40 -12.70 6.84
N LEU A 203 -1.40 -11.80 7.83
CA LEU A 203 -2.29 -10.63 7.86
C LEU A 203 -1.73 -9.52 6.96
N TRP A 204 -2.58 -9.05 6.06
CA TRP A 204 -2.31 -7.97 5.13
C TRP A 204 -3.31 -6.84 5.31
N LEU A 205 -2.92 -5.60 5.07
CA LEU A 205 -3.86 -4.52 4.83
C LEU A 205 -4.44 -4.65 3.43
N ARG A 206 -5.77 -4.63 3.32
CA ARG A 206 -6.48 -4.79 2.05
C ARG A 206 -7.77 -4.00 2.03
N TRP A 207 -8.15 -3.53 0.86
CA TRP A 207 -9.36 -2.77 0.66
C TRP A 207 -10.60 -3.64 0.48
N ARG A 208 -11.74 -3.14 1.02
CA ARG A 208 -13.09 -3.69 0.82
C ARG A 208 -13.96 -2.66 0.12
N ASP A 209 -14.91 -3.17 -0.65
CA ASP A 209 -15.97 -2.35 -1.25
C ASP A 209 -16.98 -1.87 -0.19
N ARG A 210 -17.94 -1.05 -0.62
CA ARG A 210 -19.03 -0.56 0.26
C ARG A 210 -19.91 -1.68 0.81
N LYS A 211 -19.90 -2.87 0.23
CA LYS A 211 -20.63 -4.06 0.71
C LYS A 211 -19.77 -4.92 1.63
N GLN A 212 -18.59 -4.45 1.99
CA GLN A 212 -17.61 -5.14 2.83
C GLN A 212 -17.00 -6.41 2.18
N ASN A 213 -17.09 -6.57 0.86
CA ASN A 213 -16.37 -7.62 0.16
C ASN A 213 -14.91 -7.18 -0.06
N TRP A 214 -13.97 -8.10 0.11
CA TRP A 214 -12.59 -7.87 -0.28
C TRP A 214 -12.49 -7.63 -1.78
N ILE A 215 -11.83 -6.55 -2.16
CA ILE A 215 -11.58 -6.25 -3.57
C ILE A 215 -10.51 -7.20 -4.07
N LEU A 216 -10.84 -7.94 -5.11
CA LEU A 216 -9.96 -8.95 -5.70
C LEU A 216 -8.83 -8.29 -6.48
N THR A 217 -7.63 -8.87 -6.39
CA THR A 217 -6.53 -8.52 -7.29
C THR A 217 -6.87 -8.90 -8.74
N PRO A 218 -6.15 -8.41 -9.75
CA PRO A 218 -6.35 -8.84 -11.14
C PRO A 218 -6.20 -10.35 -11.32
N GLU A 219 -5.24 -10.98 -10.64
CA GLU A 219 -4.97 -12.41 -10.68
C GLU A 219 -6.12 -13.21 -10.07
N GLU A 220 -6.60 -12.80 -8.90
CA GLU A 220 -7.76 -13.44 -8.25
C GLU A 220 -9.04 -13.33 -9.10
N ARG A 221 -9.21 -12.18 -9.78
CA ARG A 221 -10.34 -12.01 -10.71
C ARG A 221 -10.22 -12.93 -11.92
N ALA A 222 -9.03 -13.01 -12.52
CA ALA A 222 -8.77 -13.90 -13.65
C ALA A 222 -9.02 -15.37 -13.29
N GLU A 223 -8.52 -15.81 -12.14
CA GLU A 223 -8.74 -17.18 -11.66
C GLU A 223 -10.23 -17.46 -11.38
N LYS A 224 -10.95 -16.51 -10.77
CA LYS A 224 -12.39 -16.64 -10.53
C LYS A 224 -13.19 -16.72 -11.82
N GLU A 225 -12.86 -15.91 -12.82
CA GLU A 225 -13.52 -15.97 -14.14
C GLU A 225 -13.20 -17.26 -14.88
N LYS A 226 -11.95 -17.74 -14.81
CA LYS A 226 -11.57 -19.04 -15.35
C LYS A 226 -12.38 -20.18 -14.72
N GLN A 227 -12.45 -20.22 -13.39
CA GLN A 227 -13.24 -21.23 -12.68
C GLN A 227 -14.73 -21.16 -13.03
N ARG A 228 -15.25 -19.94 -13.27
CA ARG A 228 -16.62 -19.76 -13.75
C ARG A 228 -16.82 -20.30 -15.16
N ALA A 229 -15.89 -20.00 -16.07
CA ALA A 229 -15.91 -20.49 -17.43
C ALA A 229 -15.82 -22.02 -17.47
N ASP A 230 -14.91 -22.63 -16.70
CA ASP A 230 -14.74 -24.07 -16.61
C ASP A 230 -16.03 -24.78 -16.12
N ARG A 231 -16.70 -24.21 -15.09
CA ARG A 231 -17.98 -24.74 -14.60
C ARG A 231 -19.08 -24.63 -15.63
N LEU A 232 -19.16 -23.50 -16.36
CA LEU A 232 -20.14 -23.37 -17.46
C LEU A 232 -19.87 -24.37 -18.58
N ALA A 233 -18.61 -24.52 -19.01
CA ALA A 233 -18.22 -25.48 -20.02
C ALA A 233 -18.53 -26.92 -19.60
N ALA A 234 -18.29 -27.30 -18.35
CA ALA A 234 -18.66 -28.58 -17.81
C ALA A 234 -20.19 -28.80 -17.88
N ARG A 235 -20.97 -27.80 -17.49
CA ARG A 235 -22.43 -27.87 -17.53
C ARG A 235 -22.99 -27.99 -18.95
N MET A 236 -22.39 -27.28 -19.92
CA MET A 236 -22.74 -27.38 -21.32
C MET A 236 -22.50 -28.80 -21.87
N ARG A 237 -21.34 -29.40 -21.55
CA ARG A 237 -21.03 -30.79 -21.95
C ARG A 237 -22.02 -31.81 -21.38
N GLU A 238 -22.43 -31.63 -20.10
CA GLU A 238 -23.48 -32.47 -19.49
C GLU A 238 -24.82 -32.38 -20.24
N LEU A 239 -25.13 -31.24 -20.85
CA LEU A 239 -26.32 -31.00 -21.65
C LEU A 239 -26.16 -31.41 -23.13
N GLY A 240 -25.01 -31.97 -23.50
CA GLY A 240 -24.71 -32.38 -24.88
C GLY A 240 -24.37 -31.23 -25.83
N ILE A 241 -24.04 -30.05 -25.27
CA ILE A 241 -23.65 -28.87 -26.04
C ILE A 241 -22.11 -28.73 -26.01
N ASP A 242 -21.51 -28.62 -27.20
CA ASP A 242 -20.06 -28.35 -27.29
C ASP A 242 -19.77 -26.88 -26.94
N PRO A 243 -19.01 -26.58 -25.85
CA PRO A 243 -18.68 -25.21 -25.48
C PRO A 243 -17.86 -24.46 -26.54
N ASN A 244 -17.07 -25.15 -27.34
CA ASN A 244 -16.22 -24.57 -28.39
C ASN A 244 -16.99 -24.33 -29.71
N GLY A 245 -18.14 -24.94 -29.89
CA GLY A 245 -18.96 -24.78 -31.10
C GLY A 245 -19.73 -23.46 -31.19
N LEU A 246 -19.64 -22.59 -30.18
CA LEU A 246 -20.31 -21.30 -30.18
C LEU A 246 -19.48 -20.17 -30.81
N ASP A 247 -18.16 -20.35 -30.91
CA ASP A 247 -17.27 -19.32 -31.49
C ASP A 247 -17.25 -19.31 -33.03
N ASP A 248 -17.61 -20.42 -33.70
CA ASP A 248 -17.51 -20.52 -35.15
C ASP A 248 -18.74 -19.95 -35.90
N SER A 249 -19.87 -19.70 -35.22
CA SER A 249 -21.09 -19.22 -35.87
C SER A 249 -21.25 -17.71 -35.95
N ALA A 250 -20.42 -16.93 -35.22
CA ALA A 250 -20.51 -15.46 -35.20
C ALA A 250 -19.58 -14.77 -36.18
N MET A 251 -18.70 -15.47 -36.89
CA MET A 251 -17.74 -14.88 -37.85
C MET A 251 -18.11 -15.07 -39.34
N ASN A 252 -19.25 -15.72 -39.68
CA ASN A 252 -19.58 -16.02 -41.07
C ASN A 252 -20.79 -15.26 -41.64
N ASP A 253 -21.26 -14.22 -40.98
CA ASP A 253 -22.30 -13.35 -41.52
C ASP A 253 -21.81 -11.89 -41.64
N GLU A 254 -20.90 -11.63 -42.62
CA GLU A 254 -20.77 -10.37 -43.35
C GLU A 254 -20.05 -10.60 -44.67
#